data_49b1003c8078dca5d2c98be03ebf0338
#
_entry.id   49b1003c8078dca5d2c98be03ebf0338
#
_cell.length_a   1.000
_cell.length_b   1.000
_cell.length_c   1.000
_cell.angle_alpha   90.00
_cell.angle_beta   90.00
_cell.angle_gamma   90.00
#
_symmetry.space_group_name_H-M   'P 1'
#
loop_
_entity.id
_entity.type
_entity.pdbx_description
1 polymer ?
#
loop_
_entity_poly.entity_id
_entity_poly.type
_entity_poly.pdbx_seq_one_letter_code
_entity_poly.pdbx_strand_id
1 'polypeptide(L)'
;NFKCGYCHPKYSSTFHSEIKKFGPVETVKNHRCDVDWMTLFEREDENPYVDAFWEWWPELRKTLNILRVTGGEPTMHTSTWKLLQQIDTDPMPWLELNINSNLGTKTKLIERLSTSVKKLCDEDKLESFKLFTSLDTWGPRAEYTRTGLDLELWETNFHTYLTQTDSPITFMVTFNLFCVSSFKGLLEKFLEWRTQYGWYDDKPNDKHRVRFDTPYLREPLQYDMNILPKEEYMPYMYDSLKFMEENVDDERSDKFTTLEYEKFKRVVDYMQETVYTDEKLIEGRRDFYNWFNELDDRREADFLSVFPEMMDFYKLCQTVNLTNPL
;
A
#
# COMPACT_ATOMS: atom_id res chain seq x y z
N ASN A 1 10.69 -8.78 -1.74
CA ASN A 1 9.35 -8.25 -1.60
C ASN A 1 9.00 -8.08 -0.12
N PHE A 2 8.03 -7.20 0.21
CA PHE A 2 7.61 -6.99 1.59
C PHE A 2 6.77 -8.16 2.12
N LYS A 3 6.73 -8.31 3.45
CA LYS A 3 5.90 -9.29 4.16
C LYS A 3 4.96 -8.59 5.15
N CYS A 4 4.19 -7.60 4.62
CA CYS A 4 3.17 -6.90 5.40
C CYS A 4 2.21 -7.92 6.01
N GLY A 5 1.96 -7.85 7.32
CA GLY A 5 1.17 -8.84 8.02
C GLY A 5 -0.32 -8.88 7.60
N TYR A 6 -0.84 -7.81 7.03
CA TYR A 6 -2.18 -7.78 6.44
C TYR A 6 -2.22 -8.28 4.98
N CYS A 7 -1.06 -8.54 4.36
CA CYS A 7 -1.02 -9.11 3.02
C CYS A 7 -1.36 -10.61 3.03
N HIS A 8 -1.85 -11.13 1.92
CA HIS A 8 -2.07 -12.56 1.80
C HIS A 8 -0.77 -13.26 1.34
N PRO A 9 -0.34 -14.37 1.97
CA PRO A 9 0.86 -15.13 1.56
C PRO A 9 0.88 -15.54 0.09
N LYS A 10 -0.29 -15.70 -0.54
CA LYS A 10 -0.43 -15.95 -1.97
C LYS A 10 0.21 -14.86 -2.85
N TYR A 11 0.27 -13.61 -2.36
CA TYR A 11 0.78 -12.47 -3.11
C TYR A 11 2.15 -12.00 -2.65
N SER A 12 2.70 -12.61 -1.59
CA SER A 12 4.03 -12.32 -1.07
C SER A 12 4.81 -13.60 -0.83
N SER A 13 5.76 -13.89 -1.70
CA SER A 13 6.65 -15.06 -1.57
C SER A 13 7.46 -15.05 -0.28
N THR A 14 7.86 -13.87 0.21
CA THR A 14 8.58 -13.73 1.48
C THR A 14 7.69 -14.04 2.68
N PHE A 15 6.42 -13.60 2.66
CA PHE A 15 5.46 -13.93 3.72
C PHE A 15 5.06 -15.41 3.66
N HIS A 16 4.86 -15.96 2.46
CA HIS A 16 4.63 -17.40 2.27
C HIS A 16 5.79 -18.24 2.86
N SER A 17 7.04 -17.87 2.58
CA SER A 17 8.21 -18.53 3.13
C SER A 17 8.30 -18.43 4.65
N GLU A 18 7.88 -17.30 5.24
CA GLU A 18 7.80 -17.13 6.69
C GLU A 18 6.77 -18.09 7.31
N ILE A 19 5.56 -18.16 6.73
CA ILE A 19 4.53 -19.11 7.20
C ILE A 19 4.99 -20.58 7.04
N LYS A 20 5.63 -20.91 5.93
CA LYS A 20 6.21 -22.27 5.74
C LYS A 20 7.27 -22.62 6.79
N LYS A 21 8.07 -21.64 7.19
CA LYS A 21 9.16 -21.85 8.15
C LYS A 21 8.68 -21.99 9.59
N PHE A 22 7.74 -21.13 10.01
CA PHE A 22 7.32 -21.00 11.40
C PHE A 22 5.93 -21.57 11.69
N GLY A 23 5.18 -21.94 10.67
CA GLY A 23 3.77 -22.32 10.78
C GLY A 23 2.81 -21.13 10.77
N PRO A 24 1.50 -21.40 10.78
CA PRO A 24 0.48 -20.37 10.89
C PRO A 24 0.59 -19.64 12.23
N VAL A 25 0.13 -18.37 12.25
CA VAL A 25 -0.14 -17.66 13.50
C VAL A 25 -1.56 -18.01 13.95
N GLU A 26 -1.71 -18.43 15.19
CA GLU A 26 -3.02 -18.81 15.74
C GLU A 26 -3.90 -17.57 15.94
N THR A 27 -5.01 -17.53 15.22
CA THR A 27 -6.08 -16.55 15.32
C THR A 27 -7.43 -17.26 15.22
N VAL A 28 -8.52 -16.61 15.63
CA VAL A 28 -9.86 -17.21 15.60
C VAL A 28 -10.23 -17.79 14.23
N LYS A 29 -9.85 -17.11 13.16
CA LYS A 29 -10.16 -17.54 11.79
C LYS A 29 -8.97 -18.17 11.05
N ASN A 30 -7.85 -18.42 11.72
CA ASN A 30 -6.59 -18.83 11.07
C ASN A 30 -6.30 -18.04 9.79
N HIS A 31 -6.56 -16.75 9.84
CA HIS A 31 -6.69 -15.92 8.68
C HIS A 31 -5.38 -15.85 7.89
N ARG A 32 -5.43 -16.27 6.61
CA ARG A 32 -4.32 -16.19 5.65
C ARG A 32 -3.08 -17.03 5.99
N CYS A 33 -3.18 -17.98 6.92
CA CYS A 33 -2.04 -18.81 7.33
C CYS A 33 -2.08 -20.22 6.74
N ASP A 34 -3.19 -20.64 6.12
CA ASP A 34 -3.27 -21.92 5.43
C ASP A 34 -2.64 -21.82 4.05
N VAL A 35 -1.40 -22.31 3.96
CA VAL A 35 -0.62 -22.28 2.70
C VAL A 35 -0.64 -23.61 1.93
N ASP A 36 -1.21 -24.67 2.50
CA ASP A 36 -1.15 -26.01 1.91
C ASP A 36 -1.97 -26.13 0.62
N TRP A 37 -3.06 -25.37 0.51
CA TRP A 37 -3.90 -25.31 -0.70
C TRP A 37 -3.43 -24.24 -1.70
N MET A 38 -2.44 -23.40 -1.36
CA MET A 38 -1.95 -22.35 -2.23
C MET A 38 -0.92 -22.89 -3.21
N THR A 39 -1.29 -22.98 -4.47
CA THR A 39 -0.34 -23.23 -5.56
C THR A 39 0.35 -21.92 -5.90
N LEU A 40 1.61 -21.81 -5.55
CA LEU A 40 2.48 -20.75 -6.07
C LEU A 40 3.20 -21.27 -7.29
N PHE A 41 3.15 -20.51 -8.38
CA PHE A 41 4.03 -20.74 -9.49
C PHE A 41 5.40 -20.18 -9.13
N GLU A 42 6.29 -21.06 -8.67
CA GLU A 42 7.65 -20.69 -8.22
C GLU A 42 8.51 -20.23 -9.41
N ARG A 43 8.13 -20.64 -10.62
CA ARG A 43 8.84 -20.35 -11.88
C ARG A 43 7.91 -19.63 -12.84
N GLU A 44 8.43 -18.57 -13.42
CA GLU A 44 7.71 -17.73 -14.39
C GLU A 44 7.34 -18.47 -15.67
N ASP A 45 8.25 -19.36 -16.10
CA ASP A 45 8.13 -20.17 -17.29
C ASP A 45 7.13 -21.34 -17.17
N GLU A 46 6.55 -21.54 -15.98
CA GLU A 46 5.57 -22.60 -15.71
C GLU A 46 4.16 -22.04 -15.42
N ASN A 47 3.95 -20.73 -15.59
CA ASN A 47 2.67 -20.11 -15.27
C ASN A 47 1.73 -20.05 -16.49
N PRO A 48 0.72 -20.94 -16.58
CA PRO A 48 -0.17 -21.02 -17.73
C PRO A 48 -1.03 -19.76 -17.94
N TYR A 49 -1.23 -18.96 -16.90
CA TYR A 49 -1.97 -17.69 -17.05
C TYR A 49 -1.15 -16.62 -17.75
N VAL A 50 0.18 -16.64 -17.56
CA VAL A 50 1.09 -15.74 -18.29
C VAL A 50 1.12 -16.12 -19.76
N ASP A 51 1.17 -17.42 -20.09
CA ASP A 51 1.14 -17.90 -21.46
C ASP A 51 -0.19 -17.53 -22.15
N ALA A 52 -1.31 -17.81 -21.48
CA ALA A 52 -2.64 -17.46 -21.99
C ALA A 52 -2.80 -15.94 -22.20
N PHE A 53 -2.23 -15.10 -21.32
CA PHE A 53 -2.22 -13.66 -21.50
C PHE A 53 -1.47 -13.25 -22.78
N TRP A 54 -0.29 -13.83 -23.02
CA TRP A 54 0.51 -13.50 -24.21
C TRP A 54 -0.09 -14.04 -25.51
N GLU A 55 -0.79 -15.19 -25.47
CA GLU A 55 -1.58 -15.69 -26.60
C GLU A 55 -2.74 -14.76 -26.94
N TRP A 56 -3.39 -14.20 -25.93
CA TRP A 56 -4.51 -13.26 -26.10
C TRP A 56 -4.07 -11.84 -26.43
N TRP A 57 -2.86 -11.46 -26.10
CA TRP A 57 -2.35 -10.10 -26.24
C TRP A 57 -2.59 -9.46 -27.60
N PRO A 58 -2.38 -10.11 -28.76
CA PRO A 58 -2.61 -9.52 -30.08
C PRO A 58 -4.05 -9.05 -30.31
N GLU A 59 -5.04 -9.69 -29.70
CA GLU A 59 -6.44 -9.28 -29.78
C GLU A 59 -6.81 -8.29 -28.67
N LEU A 60 -6.39 -8.55 -27.43
CA LEU A 60 -6.68 -7.72 -26.27
C LEU A 60 -6.21 -6.27 -26.48
N ARG A 61 -4.99 -6.11 -26.98
CA ARG A 61 -4.39 -4.79 -27.17
C ARG A 61 -5.17 -3.86 -28.09
N LYS A 62 -5.97 -4.38 -29.01
CA LYS A 62 -6.73 -3.58 -30.00
C LYS A 62 -7.83 -2.75 -29.34
N THR A 63 -8.33 -3.16 -28.20
CA THR A 63 -9.47 -2.54 -27.50
C THR A 63 -9.17 -2.10 -26.08
N LEU A 64 -7.97 -2.38 -25.59
CA LEU A 64 -7.58 -2.09 -24.23
C LEU A 64 -7.21 -0.60 -24.06
N ASN A 65 -7.98 0.13 -23.25
CA ASN A 65 -7.72 1.54 -22.98
C ASN A 65 -6.92 1.76 -21.69
N ILE A 66 -7.08 0.88 -20.69
CA ILE A 66 -6.37 0.97 -19.42
C ILE A 66 -5.82 -0.42 -19.08
N LEU A 67 -4.53 -0.49 -18.80
CA LEU A 67 -3.88 -1.69 -18.28
C LEU A 67 -3.22 -1.38 -16.94
N ARG A 68 -3.59 -2.15 -15.91
CA ARG A 68 -2.95 -2.06 -14.61
C ARG A 68 -2.18 -3.34 -14.29
N VAL A 69 -0.86 -3.19 -14.16
CA VAL A 69 0.05 -4.27 -13.75
C VAL A 69 0.23 -4.21 -12.24
N THR A 70 -0.13 -5.30 -11.58
CA THR A 70 -0.03 -5.43 -10.12
C THR A 70 0.55 -6.80 -9.76
N GLY A 71 0.85 -7.02 -8.50
CA GLY A 71 1.39 -8.30 -8.02
C GLY A 71 2.29 -8.10 -6.81
N GLY A 72 3.29 -8.96 -6.64
CA GLY A 72 4.28 -8.80 -5.59
C GLY A 72 5.12 -7.53 -5.79
N GLU A 73 5.96 -7.52 -6.81
CA GLU A 73 6.73 -6.35 -7.26
C GLU A 73 6.96 -6.45 -8.79
N PRO A 74 6.16 -5.74 -9.59
CA PRO A 74 6.23 -5.83 -11.05
C PRO A 74 7.59 -5.48 -11.65
N THR A 75 8.34 -4.56 -11.04
CA THR A 75 9.67 -4.18 -11.56
C THR A 75 10.70 -5.30 -11.50
N MET A 76 10.45 -6.33 -10.69
CA MET A 76 11.29 -7.52 -10.60
C MET A 76 10.88 -8.63 -11.57
N HIS A 77 9.73 -8.50 -12.26
CA HIS A 77 9.16 -9.53 -13.09
C HIS A 77 9.49 -9.34 -14.58
N THR A 78 9.90 -10.41 -15.27
CA THR A 78 10.31 -10.33 -16.69
C THR A 78 9.17 -9.92 -17.61
N SER A 79 7.94 -10.34 -17.30
CA SER A 79 6.74 -9.99 -18.09
C SER A 79 6.45 -8.49 -18.11
N THR A 80 6.79 -7.75 -17.06
CA THR A 80 6.66 -6.29 -17.06
C THR A 80 7.58 -5.65 -18.11
N TRP A 81 8.82 -6.10 -18.18
CA TRP A 81 9.77 -5.60 -19.17
C TRP A 81 9.42 -6.03 -20.58
N LYS A 82 8.90 -7.27 -20.76
CA LYS A 82 8.37 -7.74 -22.04
C LYS A 82 7.21 -6.87 -22.50
N LEU A 83 6.27 -6.50 -21.60
CA LEU A 83 5.16 -5.61 -21.91
C LEU A 83 5.65 -4.24 -22.41
N LEU A 84 6.57 -3.60 -21.67
CA LEU A 84 7.13 -2.30 -22.09
C LEU A 84 7.83 -2.39 -23.44
N GLN A 85 8.56 -3.49 -23.71
CA GLN A 85 9.21 -3.73 -25.00
C GLN A 85 8.18 -3.94 -26.12
N GLN A 86 7.08 -4.65 -25.86
CA GLN A 86 6.01 -4.85 -26.85
C GLN A 86 5.37 -3.51 -27.22
N ILE A 87 5.10 -2.64 -26.25
CA ILE A 87 4.55 -1.30 -26.50
C ILE A 87 5.56 -0.41 -27.25
N ASP A 88 6.86 -0.52 -26.94
CA ASP A 88 7.90 0.22 -27.65
C ASP A 88 7.99 -0.17 -29.12
N THR A 89 7.83 -1.47 -29.42
CA THR A 89 7.92 -2.02 -30.80
C THR A 89 6.64 -1.79 -31.60
N ASP A 90 5.50 -1.90 -30.96
CA ASP A 90 4.17 -1.80 -31.55
C ASP A 90 3.30 -0.87 -30.67
N PRO A 91 3.31 0.45 -30.94
CA PRO A 91 2.74 1.48 -30.10
C PRO A 91 1.23 1.33 -29.84
N MET A 92 0.82 1.82 -28.66
CA MET A 92 -0.57 1.91 -28.22
C MET A 92 -0.87 3.33 -27.70
N PRO A 93 -0.93 4.35 -28.59
CA PRO A 93 -1.05 5.77 -28.18
C PRO A 93 -2.37 6.13 -27.48
N TRP A 94 -3.28 5.18 -27.37
CA TRP A 94 -4.54 5.30 -26.63
C TRP A 94 -4.51 4.61 -25.27
N LEU A 95 -3.41 3.90 -24.91
CA LEU A 95 -3.33 3.12 -23.69
C LEU A 95 -2.85 3.95 -22.51
N GLU A 96 -3.63 4.00 -21.43
CA GLU A 96 -3.17 4.36 -20.10
C GLU A 96 -2.52 3.13 -19.44
N LEU A 97 -1.21 3.17 -19.17
CA LEU A 97 -0.50 2.12 -18.45
C LEU A 97 -0.31 2.50 -16.98
N ASN A 98 -0.73 1.62 -16.09
CA ASN A 98 -0.60 1.76 -14.65
C ASN A 98 0.27 0.63 -14.09
N ILE A 99 1.27 0.93 -13.27
CA ILE A 99 2.09 -0.08 -12.59
C ILE A 99 2.05 0.16 -11.08
N ASN A 100 1.81 -0.92 -10.32
CA ASN A 100 1.93 -0.89 -8.87
C ASN A 100 3.33 -1.36 -8.46
N SER A 101 4.15 -0.47 -7.92
CA SER A 101 5.45 -0.82 -7.33
C SER A 101 5.50 -0.42 -5.87
N ASN A 102 6.06 -1.28 -5.03
CA ASN A 102 6.31 -0.95 -3.63
C ASN A 102 7.54 -0.03 -3.45
N LEU A 103 8.26 0.32 -4.54
CA LEU A 103 9.49 1.13 -4.56
C LEU A 103 10.63 0.62 -3.67
N GLY A 104 10.52 -0.58 -3.11
CA GLY A 104 11.55 -1.21 -2.26
C GLY A 104 12.54 -2.06 -3.05
N THR A 105 12.69 -1.83 -4.35
CA THR A 105 13.62 -2.57 -5.20
C THR A 105 14.92 -1.81 -5.42
N LYS A 106 15.90 -2.46 -6.06
CA LYS A 106 17.16 -1.80 -6.43
C LYS A 106 16.89 -0.57 -7.30
N THR A 107 17.50 0.55 -6.98
CA THR A 107 17.31 1.85 -7.69
C THR A 107 17.43 1.74 -9.20
N LYS A 108 18.37 0.95 -9.70
CA LYS A 108 18.53 0.70 -11.14
C LYS A 108 17.29 0.15 -11.86
N LEU A 109 16.38 -0.54 -11.13
CA LEU A 109 15.13 -1.02 -11.72
C LEU A 109 14.12 0.14 -11.84
N ILE A 110 14.11 1.05 -10.88
CA ILE A 110 13.29 2.26 -10.93
C ILE A 110 13.79 3.22 -12.00
N GLU A 111 15.12 3.42 -12.10
CA GLU A 111 15.73 4.18 -13.19
C GLU A 111 15.37 3.62 -14.58
N ARG A 112 15.46 2.29 -14.72
CA ARG A 112 15.05 1.61 -15.97
C ARG A 112 13.57 1.80 -16.27
N LEU A 113 12.69 1.68 -15.26
CA LEU A 113 11.26 1.92 -15.41
C LEU A 113 11.01 3.36 -15.84
N SER A 114 11.57 4.33 -15.11
CA SER A 114 11.43 5.77 -15.37
C SER A 114 11.86 6.13 -16.78
N THR A 115 13.03 5.67 -17.20
CA THR A 115 13.55 5.89 -18.56
C THR A 115 12.65 5.28 -19.62
N SER A 116 12.19 4.04 -19.40
CA SER A 116 11.33 3.35 -20.38
C SER A 116 9.99 4.05 -20.53
N VAL A 117 9.31 4.36 -19.43
CA VAL A 117 7.97 4.98 -19.49
C VAL A 117 8.02 6.42 -20.00
N LYS A 118 9.07 7.17 -19.61
CA LYS A 118 9.27 8.53 -20.17
C LYS A 118 9.43 8.47 -21.67
N LYS A 119 10.30 7.60 -22.19
CA LYS A 119 10.48 7.40 -23.63
C LYS A 119 9.16 7.08 -24.33
N LEU A 120 8.36 6.14 -23.78
CA LEU A 120 7.11 5.72 -24.39
C LEU A 120 6.08 6.86 -24.44
N CYS A 121 6.05 7.71 -23.42
CA CYS A 121 5.16 8.88 -23.39
C CYS A 121 5.68 10.00 -24.33
N ASP A 122 6.98 10.30 -24.30
CA ASP A 122 7.58 11.36 -25.15
C ASP A 122 7.50 11.03 -26.66
N GLU A 123 7.48 9.74 -27.02
CA GLU A 123 7.36 9.25 -28.40
C GLU A 123 5.90 8.96 -28.82
N ASP A 124 4.90 9.38 -28.04
CA ASP A 124 3.47 9.14 -28.26
C ASP A 124 3.13 7.64 -28.43
N LYS A 125 3.87 6.75 -27.77
CA LYS A 125 3.64 5.30 -27.80
C LYS A 125 2.66 4.83 -26.72
N LEU A 126 2.45 5.65 -25.71
CA LEU A 126 1.41 5.53 -24.66
C LEU A 126 0.66 6.84 -24.55
N GLU A 127 -0.64 6.78 -24.23
CA GLU A 127 -1.41 7.96 -23.86
C GLU A 127 -0.89 8.57 -22.57
N SER A 128 -0.69 7.72 -21.55
CA SER A 128 -0.19 8.15 -20.25
C SER A 128 0.35 6.99 -19.43
N PHE A 129 1.17 7.33 -18.43
CA PHE A 129 1.67 6.40 -17.44
C PHE A 129 1.35 6.90 -16.03
N LYS A 130 0.97 5.98 -15.11
CA LYS A 130 0.79 6.29 -13.68
C LYS A 130 1.48 5.21 -12.84
N LEU A 131 2.29 5.66 -11.88
CA LEU A 131 2.85 4.78 -10.88
C LEU A 131 1.95 4.76 -9.64
N PHE A 132 1.64 3.56 -9.15
CA PHE A 132 1.01 3.38 -7.86
C PHE A 132 2.03 2.82 -6.88
N THR A 133 2.13 3.42 -5.72
CA THR A 133 2.97 2.92 -4.63
C THR A 133 2.14 2.77 -3.36
N SER A 134 2.74 2.19 -2.33
CA SER A 134 2.02 1.93 -1.09
C SER A 134 2.85 2.35 0.10
N LEU A 135 2.28 3.22 0.91
CA LEU A 135 2.84 3.64 2.20
C LEU A 135 1.68 3.98 3.14
N ASP A 136 1.66 3.41 4.35
CA ASP A 136 0.50 3.53 5.25
C ASP A 136 0.72 4.63 6.30
N THR A 137 1.96 4.90 6.65
CA THR A 137 2.42 5.88 7.62
C THR A 137 3.85 6.30 7.29
N TRP A 138 4.51 7.08 8.16
CA TRP A 138 5.85 7.62 7.91
C TRP A 138 6.86 7.19 9.00
N GLY A 139 8.15 7.19 8.64
CA GLY A 139 9.25 6.87 9.54
C GLY A 139 9.32 5.40 9.93
N PRO A 140 9.88 5.07 11.12
CA PRO A 140 10.02 3.69 11.60
C PRO A 140 8.70 2.92 11.64
N ARG A 141 7.57 3.62 11.77
CA ARG A 141 6.22 3.04 11.73
C ARG A 141 5.90 2.43 10.36
N ALA A 142 6.36 3.07 9.28
CA ALA A 142 6.19 2.53 7.94
C ALA A 142 6.97 1.22 7.75
N GLU A 143 8.19 1.15 8.25
CA GLU A 143 9.04 -0.04 8.18
C GLU A 143 8.46 -1.21 9.00
N TYR A 144 7.92 -0.91 10.20
CA TYR A 144 7.22 -1.90 11.00
C TYR A 144 5.97 -2.43 10.30
N THR A 145 5.09 -1.54 9.83
CA THR A 145 3.82 -1.90 9.20
C THR A 145 4.04 -2.69 7.89
N ARG A 146 5.08 -2.31 7.15
CA ARG A 146 5.48 -2.93 5.88
C ARG A 146 6.81 -3.64 6.00
N THR A 147 6.89 -4.64 6.85
CA THR A 147 8.12 -5.39 7.13
C THR A 147 8.87 -5.77 5.87
N GLY A 148 10.12 -5.33 5.78
CA GLY A 148 10.98 -5.43 4.60
C GLY A 148 11.10 -4.13 3.81
N LEU A 149 10.37 -3.08 4.20
CA LEU A 149 10.59 -1.72 3.72
C LEU A 149 11.91 -1.20 4.32
N ASP A 150 12.78 -0.69 3.47
CA ASP A 150 13.89 0.19 3.78
C ASP A 150 13.45 1.59 3.31
N LEU A 151 13.17 2.47 4.26
CA LEU A 151 12.56 3.76 3.96
C LEU A 151 13.52 4.71 3.24
N GLU A 152 14.83 4.61 3.51
CA GLU A 152 15.85 5.42 2.83
C GLU A 152 15.97 5.02 1.35
N LEU A 153 16.02 3.71 1.07
CA LEU A 153 15.98 3.20 -0.30
C LEU A 153 14.68 3.59 -1.01
N TRP A 154 13.56 3.50 -0.29
CA TRP A 154 12.25 3.87 -0.81
C TRP A 154 12.19 5.35 -1.19
N GLU A 155 12.67 6.26 -0.33
CA GLU A 155 12.75 7.70 -0.63
C GLU A 155 13.67 7.96 -1.83
N THR A 156 14.82 7.32 -1.88
CA THR A 156 15.73 7.41 -3.03
C THR A 156 15.02 7.03 -4.33
N ASN A 157 14.29 5.93 -4.33
CA ASN A 157 13.54 5.45 -5.49
C ASN A 157 12.36 6.37 -5.86
N PHE A 158 11.65 6.89 -4.87
CA PHE A 158 10.59 7.87 -5.05
C PHE A 158 11.10 9.15 -5.71
N HIS A 159 12.20 9.72 -5.21
CA HIS A 159 12.82 10.90 -5.78
C HIS A 159 13.38 10.63 -7.17
N THR A 160 14.00 9.47 -7.40
CA THR A 160 14.50 9.05 -8.71
C THR A 160 13.36 9.03 -9.73
N TYR A 161 12.21 8.42 -9.40
CA TYR A 161 11.06 8.38 -10.29
C TYR A 161 10.56 9.79 -10.63
N LEU A 162 10.35 10.64 -9.63
CA LEU A 162 9.80 11.99 -9.84
C LEU A 162 10.76 12.94 -10.55
N THR A 163 12.08 12.72 -10.44
CA THR A 163 13.06 13.54 -11.18
C THR A 163 13.28 13.09 -12.62
N GLN A 164 13.05 11.80 -12.90
CA GLN A 164 13.31 11.22 -14.22
C GLN A 164 12.06 11.11 -15.11
N THR A 165 10.86 11.33 -14.56
CA THR A 165 9.61 11.27 -15.34
C THR A 165 8.76 12.50 -15.09
N ASP A 166 7.79 12.74 -15.97
CA ASP A 166 6.73 13.73 -15.76
C ASP A 166 5.40 13.05 -15.31
N SER A 167 5.42 11.75 -15.11
CA SER A 167 4.24 10.95 -14.78
C SER A 167 3.87 11.04 -13.31
N PRO A 168 2.57 10.97 -12.95
CA PRO A 168 2.12 11.04 -11.57
C PRO A 168 2.42 9.75 -10.80
N ILE A 169 2.48 9.90 -9.47
CA ILE A 169 2.51 8.80 -8.52
C ILE A 169 1.32 8.89 -7.57
N THR A 170 0.66 7.76 -7.33
CA THR A 170 -0.47 7.66 -6.41
C THR A 170 -0.14 6.69 -5.27
N PHE A 171 -0.22 7.19 -4.05
CA PHE A 171 -0.06 6.38 -2.86
C PHE A 171 -1.36 5.66 -2.52
N MET A 172 -1.29 4.35 -2.40
CA MET A 172 -2.37 3.53 -1.85
C MET A 172 -2.09 3.34 -0.36
N VAL A 173 -2.69 4.19 0.45
CA VAL A 173 -2.61 4.09 1.92
C VAL A 173 -3.60 3.01 2.34
N THR A 174 -3.10 1.80 2.65
CA THR A 174 -3.94 0.74 3.18
C THR A 174 -4.26 1.05 4.64
N PHE A 175 -5.24 1.95 4.84
CA PHE A 175 -5.55 2.50 6.16
C PHE A 175 -5.97 1.40 7.13
N ASN A 176 -5.29 1.32 8.25
CA ASN A 176 -5.48 0.29 9.27
C ASN A 176 -5.25 0.89 10.67
N LEU A 177 -5.37 0.09 11.71
CA LEU A 177 -5.26 0.60 13.08
C LEU A 177 -3.95 1.35 13.40
N PHE A 178 -2.83 0.99 12.73
CA PHE A 178 -1.55 1.69 12.93
C PHE A 178 -1.51 3.08 12.30
N CYS A 179 -2.36 3.31 11.30
CA CYS A 179 -2.47 4.64 10.68
C CYS A 179 -3.13 5.65 11.62
N VAL A 180 -4.03 5.20 12.51
CA VAL A 180 -4.89 6.09 13.31
C VAL A 180 -4.09 7.16 14.06
N SER A 181 -3.04 6.77 14.78
CA SER A 181 -2.20 7.70 15.55
C SER A 181 -1.08 8.36 14.75
N SER A 182 -0.82 7.92 13.51
CA SER A 182 0.39 8.28 12.77
C SER A 182 0.15 8.92 11.41
N PHE A 183 -1.10 8.97 10.93
CA PHE A 183 -1.42 9.40 9.57
C PHE A 183 -1.10 10.88 9.31
N LYS A 184 -1.23 11.73 10.33
CA LYS A 184 -0.90 13.16 10.21
C LYS A 184 0.53 13.38 9.73
N GLY A 185 1.51 12.62 10.26
CA GLY A 185 2.90 12.71 9.79
C GLY A 185 3.09 12.36 8.31
N LEU A 186 2.30 11.43 7.78
CA LEU A 186 2.30 11.14 6.34
C LEU A 186 1.61 12.25 5.54
N LEU A 187 0.54 12.87 6.06
CA LEU A 187 -0.11 14.02 5.42
C LEU A 187 0.84 15.23 5.31
N GLU A 188 1.64 15.48 6.34
CA GLU A 188 2.68 16.51 6.33
C GLU A 188 3.72 16.23 5.23
N LYS A 189 4.15 14.98 5.08
CA LYS A 189 5.07 14.56 4.01
C LYS A 189 4.45 14.73 2.61
N PHE A 190 3.17 14.49 2.43
CA PHE A 190 2.51 14.75 1.14
C PHE A 190 2.59 16.22 0.74
N LEU A 191 2.36 17.16 1.67
CA LEU A 191 2.48 18.59 1.38
C LEU A 191 3.94 18.98 1.06
N GLU A 192 4.92 18.42 1.81
CA GLU A 192 6.34 18.62 1.53
C GLU A 192 6.70 18.17 0.12
N TRP A 193 6.34 16.93 -0.26
CA TRP A 193 6.62 16.39 -1.60
C TRP A 193 5.90 17.15 -2.70
N ARG A 194 4.67 17.60 -2.46
CA ARG A 194 3.91 18.43 -3.43
C ARG A 194 4.56 19.79 -3.63
N THR A 195 5.08 20.39 -2.58
CA THR A 195 5.86 21.64 -2.67
C THR A 195 7.14 21.44 -3.49
N GLN A 196 7.82 20.30 -3.32
CA GLN A 196 9.08 20.01 -4.00
C GLN A 196 8.87 19.65 -5.49
N TYR A 197 7.82 18.87 -5.81
CA TYR A 197 7.62 18.30 -7.14
C TYR A 197 6.54 19.00 -7.97
N GLY A 198 5.90 20.03 -7.45
CA GLY A 198 5.11 21.05 -8.14
C GLY A 198 4.10 20.57 -9.19
N TRP A 199 3.84 21.47 -10.08
CA TRP A 199 2.70 21.58 -10.97
C TRP A 199 2.76 20.76 -12.26
N TYR A 200 1.56 20.33 -12.71
CA TYR A 200 1.27 20.17 -14.13
C TYR A 200 0.55 21.44 -14.65
N ASP A 201 1.31 22.40 -15.16
CA ASP A 201 0.74 23.64 -15.69
C ASP A 201 -0.16 23.43 -16.93
N ASP A 202 0.07 22.35 -17.66
CA ASP A 202 -0.59 22.03 -18.92
C ASP A 202 -1.80 21.07 -18.78
N LYS A 203 -2.09 20.56 -17.56
CA LYS A 203 -3.21 19.65 -17.32
C LYS A 203 -4.22 20.22 -16.32
N PRO A 204 -5.20 21.02 -16.77
CA PRO A 204 -6.12 21.76 -15.88
C PRO A 204 -6.93 20.86 -14.92
N ASN A 205 -7.12 19.59 -15.25
CA ASN A 205 -7.91 18.66 -14.43
C ASN A 205 -7.04 17.68 -13.64
N ASP A 206 -5.70 17.79 -13.69
CA ASP A 206 -4.79 16.79 -13.15
C ASP A 206 -3.52 17.43 -12.58
N LYS A 207 -3.70 18.39 -11.69
CA LYS A 207 -2.64 19.27 -11.18
C LYS A 207 -1.62 18.59 -10.26
N HIS A 208 -1.93 17.42 -9.67
CA HIS A 208 -1.11 16.81 -8.63
C HIS A 208 -0.30 15.65 -9.20
N ARG A 209 1.04 15.77 -9.13
CA ARG A 209 1.93 14.64 -9.44
C ARG A 209 1.98 13.61 -8.31
N VAL A 210 1.90 14.07 -7.05
CA VAL A 210 1.88 13.22 -5.87
C VAL A 210 0.47 13.19 -5.34
N ARG A 211 -0.16 12.01 -5.37
CA ARG A 211 -1.56 11.77 -4.97
C ARG A 211 -1.64 10.68 -3.96
N PHE A 212 -2.72 10.60 -3.22
CA PHE A 212 -3.01 9.44 -2.37
C PHE A 212 -4.49 9.06 -2.38
N ASP A 213 -4.73 7.82 -2.03
CA ASP A 213 -6.05 7.28 -1.77
C ASP A 213 -6.01 6.48 -0.46
N THR A 214 -7.11 6.46 0.28
CA THR A 214 -7.22 5.87 1.61
C THR A 214 -8.21 4.69 1.66
N PRO A 215 -7.98 3.60 0.89
CA PRO A 215 -8.71 2.37 1.14
C PRO A 215 -8.38 1.87 2.55
N TYR A 216 -9.40 1.36 3.27
CA TYR A 216 -9.20 0.91 4.65
C TYR A 216 -9.52 -0.58 4.83
N LEU A 217 -8.79 -1.21 5.77
CA LEU A 217 -8.94 -2.61 6.09
C LEU A 217 -10.11 -2.85 7.04
N ARG A 218 -10.93 -3.85 6.70
CA ARG A 218 -11.94 -4.46 7.56
C ARG A 218 -11.57 -5.88 7.96
N GLU A 219 -10.71 -6.50 7.18
CA GLU A 219 -10.18 -7.84 7.36
C GLU A 219 -8.70 -7.85 6.95
N PRO A 220 -7.84 -8.55 7.68
CA PRO A 220 -8.15 -9.33 8.88
C PRO A 220 -8.48 -8.42 10.07
N LEU A 221 -9.37 -8.90 10.97
CA LEU A 221 -9.99 -8.10 12.03
C LEU A 221 -8.97 -7.46 12.98
N GLN A 222 -7.83 -8.11 13.23
CA GLN A 222 -6.72 -7.57 14.03
C GLN A 222 -6.04 -6.33 13.43
N TYR A 223 -6.37 -5.95 12.20
CA TYR A 223 -5.92 -4.70 11.55
C TYR A 223 -7.02 -3.65 11.43
N ASP A 224 -8.27 -4.01 11.76
CA ASP A 224 -9.38 -3.04 11.70
C ASP A 224 -9.25 -2.00 12.82
N MET A 225 -9.31 -0.72 12.45
CA MET A 225 -9.23 0.39 13.40
C MET A 225 -10.38 0.39 14.43
N ASN A 226 -11.49 -0.30 14.16
CA ASN A 226 -12.65 -0.35 15.05
C ASN A 226 -12.47 -1.26 16.27
N ILE A 227 -11.34 -1.99 16.39
CA ILE A 227 -11.00 -2.69 17.64
C ILE A 227 -10.32 -1.78 18.66
N LEU A 228 -9.89 -0.58 18.24
CA LEU A 228 -9.32 0.44 19.13
C LEU A 228 -10.41 1.07 20.03
N PRO A 229 -10.07 1.46 21.27
CA PRO A 229 -10.95 2.28 22.11
C PRO A 229 -11.19 3.65 21.47
N LYS A 230 -12.43 3.93 21.07
CA LYS A 230 -12.75 5.16 20.32
C LYS A 230 -12.45 6.44 21.08
N GLU A 231 -12.72 6.46 22.38
CA GLU A 231 -12.50 7.63 23.20
C GLU A 231 -11.04 8.09 23.18
N GLU A 232 -10.11 7.15 23.09
CA GLU A 232 -8.67 7.41 23.10
C GLU A 232 -8.12 7.72 21.69
N TYR A 233 -8.68 7.10 20.64
CA TYR A 233 -8.09 7.14 19.31
C TYR A 233 -8.80 8.06 18.32
N MET A 234 -10.08 8.37 18.48
CA MET A 234 -10.78 9.34 17.62
C MET A 234 -10.14 10.74 17.61
N PRO A 235 -9.56 11.25 18.73
CA PRO A 235 -8.86 12.54 18.68
C PRO A 235 -7.74 12.62 17.63
N TYR A 236 -6.99 11.53 17.39
CA TYR A 236 -5.97 11.48 16.32
C TYR A 236 -6.59 11.59 14.92
N MET A 237 -7.74 10.93 14.72
CA MET A 237 -8.46 10.99 13.45
C MET A 237 -8.99 12.40 13.17
N TYR A 238 -9.55 13.05 14.19
CA TYR A 238 -10.04 14.42 14.06
C TYR A 238 -8.89 15.42 13.85
N ASP A 239 -7.74 15.24 14.50
CA ASP A 239 -6.58 16.10 14.29
C ASP A 239 -6.06 15.97 12.84
N SER A 240 -5.99 14.75 12.30
CA SER A 240 -5.62 14.50 10.91
C SER A 240 -6.64 15.11 9.94
N LEU A 241 -7.95 14.95 10.20
CA LEU A 241 -9.00 15.51 9.37
C LEU A 241 -8.99 17.04 9.37
N LYS A 242 -8.82 17.64 10.53
CA LYS A 242 -8.67 19.09 10.70
C LYS A 242 -7.44 19.62 9.95
N PHE A 243 -6.31 18.92 10.07
CA PHE A 243 -5.11 19.28 9.32
C PHE A 243 -5.34 19.27 7.81
N MET A 244 -6.08 18.29 7.31
CA MET A 244 -6.46 18.27 5.90
C MET A 244 -7.39 19.43 5.54
N GLU A 245 -8.44 19.69 6.36
CA GLU A 245 -9.39 20.78 6.14
C GLU A 245 -8.70 22.14 6.03
N GLU A 246 -7.72 22.41 6.90
CA GLU A 246 -6.92 23.64 6.91
C GLU A 246 -5.99 23.76 5.69
N ASN A 247 -5.78 22.66 4.94
CA ASN A 247 -4.87 22.57 3.81
C ASN A 247 -5.54 22.12 2.50
N VAL A 248 -6.87 22.15 2.41
CA VAL A 248 -7.60 21.89 1.16
C VAL A 248 -7.63 23.15 0.29
N ASP A 249 -7.23 23.00 -0.97
CA ASP A 249 -7.36 24.03 -2.01
C ASP A 249 -7.23 23.36 -3.39
N ASP A 250 -8.33 23.18 -4.09
CA ASP A 250 -8.36 22.51 -5.41
C ASP A 250 -7.65 23.30 -6.51
N GLU A 251 -7.38 24.60 -6.27
CA GLU A 251 -6.68 25.45 -7.24
C GLU A 251 -5.15 25.32 -7.11
N ARG A 252 -4.66 24.77 -6.02
CA ARG A 252 -3.23 24.66 -5.69
C ARG A 252 -2.74 23.22 -5.70
N SER A 253 -1.63 22.96 -6.39
CA SER A 253 -1.01 21.63 -6.48
C SER A 253 -0.23 21.22 -5.23
N ASP A 254 0.13 22.17 -4.37
CA ASP A 254 0.83 21.93 -3.11
C ASP A 254 -0.12 21.71 -1.92
N LYS A 255 -1.43 21.68 -2.18
CA LYS A 255 -2.49 21.46 -1.19
C LYS A 255 -3.22 20.14 -1.42
N PHE A 256 -4.09 19.75 -0.48
CA PHE A 256 -5.00 18.62 -0.66
C PHE A 256 -6.16 19.00 -1.55
N THR A 257 -6.72 18.01 -2.24
CA THR A 257 -7.97 18.19 -2.98
C THR A 257 -9.16 17.93 -2.07
N THR A 258 -10.30 18.55 -2.41
CA THR A 258 -11.60 18.24 -1.80
C THR A 258 -11.90 16.74 -1.86
N LEU A 259 -11.56 16.07 -2.98
CA LEU A 259 -11.77 14.64 -3.14
C LEU A 259 -10.95 13.81 -2.12
N GLU A 260 -9.69 14.15 -1.88
CA GLU A 260 -8.84 13.46 -0.90
C GLU A 260 -9.37 13.67 0.53
N TYR A 261 -9.77 14.89 0.86
CA TYR A 261 -10.41 15.22 2.13
C TYR A 261 -11.69 14.40 2.35
N GLU A 262 -12.60 14.38 1.37
CA GLU A 262 -13.85 13.63 1.46
C GLU A 262 -13.64 12.10 1.53
N LYS A 263 -12.59 11.60 0.89
CA LYS A 263 -12.21 10.18 1.01
C LYS A 263 -11.70 9.86 2.41
N PHE A 264 -10.85 10.69 2.98
CA PHE A 264 -10.37 10.48 4.35
C PHE A 264 -11.48 10.70 5.37
N LYS A 265 -12.34 11.71 5.18
CA LYS A 265 -13.53 11.90 6.02
C LYS A 265 -14.39 10.64 6.12
N ARG A 266 -14.60 9.91 5.01
CA ARG A 266 -15.30 8.61 5.05
C ARG A 266 -14.60 7.55 5.91
N VAL A 267 -13.27 7.59 6.00
CA VAL A 267 -12.51 6.70 6.92
C VAL A 267 -12.77 7.10 8.37
N VAL A 268 -12.78 8.40 8.66
CA VAL A 268 -13.13 8.92 10.00
C VAL A 268 -14.56 8.54 10.38
N ASP A 269 -15.51 8.78 9.47
CA ASP A 269 -16.94 8.44 9.68
C ASP A 269 -17.10 6.91 9.90
N TYR A 270 -16.37 6.08 9.15
CA TYR A 270 -16.37 4.62 9.34
C TYR A 270 -15.91 4.23 10.76
N MET A 271 -14.84 4.81 11.26
CA MET A 271 -14.39 4.54 12.63
C MET A 271 -15.37 5.08 13.67
N GLN A 272 -15.94 6.25 13.44
CA GLN A 272 -16.88 6.89 14.35
C GLN A 272 -18.21 6.12 14.50
N GLU A 273 -18.78 5.70 13.36
CA GLU A 273 -20.14 5.16 13.29
C GLU A 273 -20.19 3.64 13.52
N THR A 274 -19.11 2.91 13.24
CA THR A 274 -19.08 1.46 13.38
C THR A 274 -19.15 1.05 14.85
N VAL A 275 -20.14 0.24 15.22
CA VAL A 275 -20.28 -0.35 16.56
C VAL A 275 -20.09 -1.85 16.47
N TYR A 276 -19.08 -2.38 17.13
CA TYR A 276 -18.85 -3.81 17.23
C TYR A 276 -19.49 -4.38 18.50
N THR A 277 -19.95 -5.63 18.43
CA THR A 277 -20.39 -6.36 19.63
C THR A 277 -19.18 -6.71 20.49
N ASP A 278 -19.42 -7.00 21.77
CA ASP A 278 -18.36 -7.39 22.69
C ASP A 278 -17.58 -8.63 22.19
N GLU A 279 -18.30 -9.62 21.62
CA GLU A 279 -17.67 -10.82 21.05
C GLU A 279 -16.72 -10.47 19.92
N LYS A 280 -17.09 -9.56 19.05
CA LYS A 280 -16.24 -9.11 17.93
C LYS A 280 -15.03 -8.31 18.40
N LEU A 281 -15.19 -7.49 19.44
CA LEU A 281 -14.08 -6.78 20.07
C LEU A 281 -13.11 -7.75 20.76
N ILE A 282 -13.63 -8.76 21.48
CA ILE A 282 -12.84 -9.82 22.10
C ILE A 282 -12.05 -10.58 21.03
N GLU A 283 -12.69 -11.02 19.95
CA GLU A 283 -12.04 -11.69 18.82
C GLU A 283 -10.90 -10.83 18.26
N GLY A 284 -11.18 -9.59 17.85
CA GLY A 284 -10.18 -8.74 17.19
C GLY A 284 -9.01 -8.36 18.10
N ARG A 285 -9.27 -8.07 19.39
CA ARG A 285 -8.22 -7.70 20.36
C ARG A 285 -7.37 -8.89 20.76
N ARG A 286 -7.96 -10.08 20.91
CA ARG A 286 -7.22 -11.32 21.15
C ARG A 286 -6.32 -11.66 19.95
N ASP A 287 -6.89 -11.63 18.76
CA ASP A 287 -6.15 -11.89 17.52
C ASP A 287 -5.04 -10.86 17.30
N PHE A 288 -5.27 -9.59 17.67
CA PHE A 288 -4.22 -8.56 17.66
C PHE A 288 -3.04 -8.95 18.56
N TYR A 289 -3.32 -9.30 19.83
CA TYR A 289 -2.27 -9.67 20.77
C TYR A 289 -1.45 -10.88 20.27
N ASN A 290 -2.11 -11.97 19.88
CA ASN A 290 -1.44 -13.18 19.39
C ASN A 290 -0.66 -12.92 18.10
N TRP A 291 -1.27 -12.18 17.16
CA TRP A 291 -0.67 -11.90 15.86
C TRP A 291 0.61 -11.08 15.97
N PHE A 292 0.57 -9.98 16.71
CA PHE A 292 1.71 -9.07 16.76
C PHE A 292 2.81 -9.56 17.66
N ASN A 293 2.54 -10.27 18.76
CA ASN A 293 3.60 -10.93 19.52
C ASN A 293 4.33 -11.98 18.69
N GLU A 294 3.59 -12.84 18.00
CA GLU A 294 4.20 -13.87 17.16
C GLU A 294 4.99 -13.26 15.99
N LEU A 295 4.49 -12.20 15.35
CA LEU A 295 5.22 -11.53 14.29
C LEU A 295 6.45 -10.79 14.80
N ASP A 296 6.40 -10.16 15.96
CA ASP A 296 7.54 -9.50 16.58
C ASP A 296 8.64 -10.50 16.90
N ASP A 297 8.29 -11.65 17.50
CA ASP A 297 9.24 -12.73 17.77
C ASP A 297 9.89 -13.27 16.49
N ARG A 298 9.10 -13.52 15.43
CA ARG A 298 9.61 -14.03 14.15
C ARG A 298 10.52 -13.04 13.42
N ARG A 299 10.30 -11.75 13.64
CA ARG A 299 10.90 -10.64 12.87
C ARG A 299 11.91 -9.83 13.67
N GLU A 300 12.16 -10.23 14.93
CA GLU A 300 13.03 -9.49 15.85
C GLU A 300 12.64 -8.01 15.96
N ALA A 301 11.31 -7.75 16.00
CA ALA A 301 10.72 -6.43 16.06
C ALA A 301 10.15 -6.14 17.46
N ASP A 302 9.83 -4.89 17.74
CA ASP A 302 9.20 -4.46 18.99
C ASP A 302 8.11 -3.43 18.70
N PHE A 303 6.86 -3.90 18.71
CA PHE A 303 5.68 -3.08 18.50
C PHE A 303 5.65 -1.83 19.39
N LEU A 304 5.93 -1.98 20.69
CA LEU A 304 5.80 -0.90 21.64
C LEU A 304 6.93 0.13 21.56
N SER A 305 8.09 -0.24 21.03
CA SER A 305 9.15 0.72 20.73
C SER A 305 8.77 1.65 19.57
N VAL A 306 7.97 1.15 18.63
CA VAL A 306 7.55 1.88 17.42
C VAL A 306 6.24 2.66 17.63
N PHE A 307 5.32 2.11 18.43
CA PHE A 307 4.01 2.68 18.75
C PHE A 307 3.81 2.81 20.27
N PRO A 308 4.62 3.63 20.97
CA PRO A 308 4.53 3.74 22.43
C PRO A 308 3.17 4.25 22.93
N GLU A 309 2.45 5.04 22.13
CA GLU A 309 1.11 5.52 22.43
C GLU A 309 0.06 4.41 22.44
N MET A 310 0.37 3.23 21.90
CA MET A 310 -0.55 2.09 21.88
C MET A 310 -0.34 1.14 23.09
N MET A 311 0.47 1.51 24.07
CA MET A 311 0.76 0.69 25.25
C MET A 311 -0.51 0.25 26.01
N ASP A 312 -1.44 1.17 26.25
CA ASP A 312 -2.65 0.85 27.01
C ASP A 312 -3.61 -0.05 26.21
N PHE A 313 -3.70 0.17 24.90
CA PHE A 313 -4.41 -0.73 24.01
C PHE A 313 -3.78 -2.13 23.98
N TYR A 314 -2.45 -2.21 23.91
CA TYR A 314 -1.75 -3.51 23.95
C TYR A 314 -2.02 -4.25 25.25
N LYS A 315 -1.97 -3.59 26.41
CA LYS A 315 -2.32 -4.19 27.71
C LYS A 315 -3.79 -4.65 27.77
N LEU A 316 -4.70 -3.87 27.19
CA LEU A 316 -6.09 -4.27 27.04
C LEU A 316 -6.21 -5.57 26.23
N CYS A 317 -5.53 -5.66 25.09
CA CYS A 317 -5.51 -6.87 24.26
C CYS A 317 -4.88 -8.08 24.98
N GLN A 318 -3.81 -7.87 25.75
CA GLN A 318 -3.21 -8.89 26.58
C GLN A 318 -4.20 -9.42 27.62
N THR A 319 -4.92 -8.53 28.31
CA THR A 319 -5.92 -8.90 29.31
C THR A 319 -7.07 -9.71 28.67
N VAL A 320 -7.52 -9.27 27.50
CA VAL A 320 -8.57 -9.97 26.74
C VAL A 320 -8.11 -11.37 26.36
N ASN A 321 -6.86 -11.54 25.91
CA ASN A 321 -6.28 -12.84 25.56
C ASN A 321 -6.18 -13.78 26.77
N LEU A 322 -5.77 -13.27 27.93
CA LEU A 322 -5.67 -14.06 29.16
C LEU A 322 -7.03 -14.54 29.69
N THR A 323 -8.07 -13.71 29.50
CA THR A 323 -9.43 -14.01 30.00
C THR A 323 -10.27 -14.81 29.01
N ASN A 324 -9.92 -14.79 27.71
CA ASN A 324 -10.62 -15.48 26.61
C ASN A 324 -9.59 -16.18 25.71
N PRO A 325 -8.88 -17.22 26.16
CA PRO A 325 -7.90 -17.92 25.33
C PRO A 325 -8.56 -18.58 24.10
N LEU A 326 -7.75 -18.83 23.05
CA LEU A 326 -8.17 -19.57 21.84
C LEU A 326 -8.52 -21.01 22.14
#